data_379c82fe857903acbff8bc88078ab127
#
_entry.id   379c82fe857903acbff8bc88078ab127
#
_cell.length_a   1.000
_cell.length_b   1.000
_cell.length_c   1.000
_cell.angle_alpha   90.00
_cell.angle_beta   90.00
_cell.angle_gamma   90.00
#
_symmetry.space_group_name_H-M   'P 1'
#
loop_
_entity.id
_entity.type
_entity.pdbx_description
1 polymer ?
#
loop_
_entity_poly.entity_id
_entity_poly.type
_entity_poly.pdbx_seq_one_letter_code
_entity_poly.pdbx_strand_id
1 'polypeptide(L)'
;MNNSIFVNLPIEKLTTSVNFFSQLGFTFNAQFTSEDSTCMIIGPNIFVMLLEKAKFSTFIDKPIAEKSTVESLIALSCESIDEVRNLCEKAFSLGARRYKEPDEYPFMFGWGFEDLDGHIWELFWMDPTHVQ
;
A
#
# COMPACT_ATOMS: atom_id res chain seq x y z
N MET A 1 2.68 10.40 23.39
CA MET A 1 3.44 9.40 22.62
C MET A 1 2.68 8.99 21.41
N ASN A 2 3.37 8.80 20.28
CA ASN A 2 2.76 8.43 19.01
C ASN A 2 2.65 6.91 18.92
N ASN A 3 1.43 6.37 18.85
CA ASN A 3 1.24 4.92 18.77
C ASN A 3 0.36 4.47 17.60
N SER A 4 0.07 5.37 16.67
CA SER A 4 -0.62 5.03 15.43
C SER A 4 -0.02 5.82 14.28
N ILE A 5 -0.06 5.25 13.09
CA ILE A 5 0.35 5.97 11.89
C ILE A 5 -0.76 5.92 10.85
N PHE A 6 -1.02 7.06 10.23
CA PHE A 6 -1.98 7.22 9.14
C PHE A 6 -1.24 7.79 7.95
N VAL A 7 -0.96 6.96 6.97
CA VAL A 7 -0.34 7.39 5.72
C VAL A 7 -1.47 7.82 4.78
N ASN A 8 -1.40 9.01 4.22
CA ASN A 8 -2.42 9.53 3.31
C ASN A 8 -1.91 9.47 1.88
N LEU A 9 -2.67 8.84 1.00
CA LEU A 9 -2.31 8.67 -0.41
C LEU A 9 -3.40 9.23 -1.31
N PRO A 10 -3.02 10.03 -2.32
CA PRO A 10 -3.98 10.51 -3.30
C PRO A 10 -4.32 9.39 -4.30
N ILE A 11 -5.59 9.29 -4.64
CA ILE A 11 -6.07 8.29 -5.60
C ILE A 11 -6.98 8.97 -6.61
N GLU A 12 -7.17 8.32 -7.76
CA GLU A 12 -8.03 8.84 -8.81
C GLU A 12 -9.51 8.59 -8.49
N LYS A 13 -9.83 7.36 -8.12
CA LYS A 13 -11.23 6.95 -7.93
C LYS A 13 -11.35 5.98 -6.77
N LEU A 14 -12.12 6.36 -5.75
CA LEU A 14 -12.23 5.57 -4.53
C LEU A 14 -12.73 4.16 -4.77
N THR A 15 -13.78 4.00 -5.58
CA THR A 15 -14.36 2.67 -5.82
C THR A 15 -13.36 1.72 -6.46
N THR A 16 -12.52 2.22 -7.37
CA THR A 16 -11.50 1.41 -8.03
C THR A 16 -10.43 0.95 -7.04
N SER A 17 -9.96 1.87 -6.20
CA SER A 17 -8.93 1.57 -5.20
C SER A 17 -9.44 0.62 -4.13
N VAL A 18 -10.65 0.84 -3.63
CA VAL A 18 -11.25 -0.04 -2.61
C VAL A 18 -11.40 -1.45 -3.17
N ASN A 19 -11.88 -1.58 -4.42
CA ASN A 19 -12.00 -2.89 -5.04
C ASN A 19 -10.65 -3.59 -5.14
N PHE A 20 -9.63 -2.87 -5.58
CA PHE A 20 -8.27 -3.42 -5.73
C PHE A 20 -7.75 -3.95 -4.39
N PHE A 21 -7.74 -3.11 -3.36
CA PHE A 21 -7.18 -3.49 -2.06
C PHE A 21 -8.05 -4.50 -1.32
N SER A 22 -9.38 -4.46 -1.49
CA SER A 22 -10.27 -5.46 -0.92
C SER A 22 -9.94 -6.85 -1.44
N GLN A 23 -9.66 -6.96 -2.73
CA GLN A 23 -9.31 -8.24 -3.32
C GLN A 23 -7.94 -8.74 -2.87
N LEU A 24 -7.07 -7.85 -2.40
CA LEU A 24 -5.79 -8.24 -1.79
C LEU A 24 -5.97 -8.67 -0.33
N GLY A 25 -7.17 -8.50 0.24
CA GLY A 25 -7.45 -8.94 1.60
C GLY A 25 -7.49 -7.83 2.64
N PHE A 26 -7.30 -6.58 2.25
CA PHE A 26 -7.36 -5.47 3.20
C PHE A 26 -8.80 -5.09 3.51
N THR A 27 -9.02 -4.57 4.71
CA THR A 27 -10.32 -4.11 5.17
C THR A 27 -10.30 -2.61 5.40
N PHE A 28 -11.49 -2.03 5.59
CA PHE A 28 -11.65 -0.58 5.66
C PHE A 28 -12.54 -0.22 6.84
N ASN A 29 -12.27 0.95 7.45
CA ASN A 29 -13.04 1.44 8.57
C ASN A 29 -14.22 2.26 8.06
N ALA A 30 -15.44 1.74 8.25
CA ALA A 30 -16.64 2.39 7.75
C ALA A 30 -16.88 3.77 8.39
N GLN A 31 -16.44 3.97 9.63
CA GLN A 31 -16.61 5.25 10.31
C GLN A 31 -15.81 6.38 9.66
N PHE A 32 -14.73 6.04 8.97
CA PHE A 32 -13.86 7.02 8.30
C PHE A 32 -14.00 6.94 6.78
N THR A 33 -15.15 6.44 6.31
CA THR A 33 -15.43 6.33 4.88
C THR A 33 -16.46 7.35 4.47
N SER A 34 -16.17 8.08 3.40
CA SER A 34 -17.08 9.03 2.78
C SER A 34 -17.12 8.76 1.28
N GLU A 35 -17.71 9.66 0.51
CA GLU A 35 -17.81 9.48 -0.95
C GLU A 35 -16.46 9.63 -1.65
N ASP A 36 -15.47 10.31 -1.02
CA ASP A 36 -14.17 10.61 -1.62
C ASP A 36 -12.98 10.16 -0.78
N SER A 37 -13.21 9.42 0.31
CA SER A 37 -12.12 8.97 1.17
C SER A 37 -12.48 7.72 1.96
N THR A 38 -11.45 6.94 2.33
CA THR A 38 -11.61 5.79 3.21
C THR A 38 -10.34 5.56 3.98
N CYS A 39 -10.46 4.77 5.05
CA CYS A 39 -9.34 4.38 5.91
C CYS A 39 -9.10 2.89 5.72
N MET A 40 -8.01 2.54 5.07
CA MET A 40 -7.60 1.14 4.89
C MET A 40 -6.83 0.68 6.12
N ILE A 41 -7.22 -0.46 6.67
CA ILE A 41 -6.62 -1.01 7.88
C ILE A 41 -5.50 -1.98 7.47
N ILE A 42 -4.26 -1.64 7.84
CA ILE A 42 -3.10 -2.49 7.58
C ILE A 42 -2.82 -3.38 8.79
N GLY A 43 -2.94 -2.81 9.98
CA GLY A 43 -2.70 -3.51 11.24
C GLY A 43 -3.37 -2.76 12.38
N PRO A 44 -3.17 -3.20 13.64
CA PRO A 44 -3.90 -2.61 14.78
C PRO A 44 -3.71 -1.10 14.90
N ASN A 45 -2.55 -0.58 14.56
CA ASN A 45 -2.24 0.83 14.70
C ASN A 45 -1.62 1.41 13.43
N ILE A 46 -1.87 0.76 12.29
CA ILE A 46 -1.28 1.16 11.01
C ILE A 46 -2.40 1.30 9.99
N PHE A 47 -2.54 2.51 9.48
CA PHE A 47 -3.65 2.85 8.59
C PHE A 47 -3.16 3.60 7.37
N VAL A 48 -3.88 3.42 6.26
CA VAL A 48 -3.63 4.19 5.04
C VAL A 48 -4.95 4.85 4.64
N MET A 49 -4.95 6.17 4.61
CA MET A 49 -6.10 6.92 4.12
C MET A 49 -5.99 7.03 2.61
N LEU A 50 -7.01 6.59 1.91
CA LEU A 50 -7.10 6.76 0.46
C LEU A 50 -8.03 7.93 0.19
N LEU A 51 -7.50 8.99 -0.38
CA LEU A 51 -8.23 10.25 -0.59
C LEU A 51 -8.24 10.58 -2.08
N GLU A 52 -9.43 10.81 -2.63
CA GLU A 52 -9.47 11.28 -4.02
C GLU A 52 -8.71 12.60 -4.12
N LYS A 53 -8.09 12.84 -5.27
CA LYS A 53 -7.14 13.94 -5.44
C LYS A 53 -7.67 15.30 -5.01
N ALA A 54 -8.93 15.59 -5.30
CA ALA A 54 -9.51 16.87 -4.90
C ALA A 54 -9.55 17.00 -3.37
N LYS A 55 -9.86 15.89 -2.66
CA LYS A 55 -9.86 15.87 -1.20
C LYS A 55 -8.46 16.00 -0.65
N PHE A 56 -7.53 15.22 -1.21
CA PHE A 56 -6.12 15.27 -0.79
C PHE A 56 -5.55 16.69 -0.92
N SER A 57 -5.87 17.36 -2.01
CA SER A 57 -5.36 18.70 -2.27
C SER A 57 -5.81 19.72 -1.24
N THR A 58 -6.90 19.47 -0.51
CA THR A 58 -7.36 20.41 0.54
C THR A 58 -6.41 20.43 1.74
N PHE A 59 -5.53 19.45 1.88
CA PHE A 59 -4.62 19.34 3.01
C PHE A 59 -3.22 19.86 2.72
N ILE A 60 -2.94 20.28 1.49
CA ILE A 60 -1.60 20.66 1.08
C ILE A 60 -1.63 21.96 0.28
N ASP A 61 -0.47 22.61 0.16
CA ASP A 61 -0.31 23.82 -0.64
C ASP A 61 0.62 23.63 -1.83
N LYS A 62 1.03 22.38 -2.08
CA LYS A 62 1.88 22.01 -3.22
C LYS A 62 1.11 21.10 -4.15
N PRO A 63 1.53 20.98 -5.41
CA PRO A 63 0.90 20.01 -6.31
C PRO A 63 1.10 18.58 -5.84
N ILE A 64 0.12 17.73 -6.13
CA ILE A 64 0.26 16.30 -5.91
C ILE A 64 1.36 15.78 -6.84
N ALA A 65 2.21 14.85 -6.34
CA ALA A 65 3.26 14.26 -7.16
C ALA A 65 2.68 13.53 -8.37
N GLU A 66 3.36 13.68 -9.51
CA GLU A 66 2.94 13.01 -10.75
C GLU A 66 3.07 11.50 -10.60
N LYS A 67 2.18 10.76 -11.29
CA LYS A 67 2.20 9.31 -11.29
C LYS A 67 3.52 8.74 -11.81
N SER A 68 4.23 9.50 -12.61
CA SER A 68 5.53 9.10 -13.18
C SER A 68 6.69 9.24 -12.20
N THR A 69 6.45 9.77 -11.00
CA THR A 69 7.50 9.98 -10.00
C THR A 69 7.20 9.15 -8.75
N VAL A 70 8.25 8.92 -7.94
CA VAL A 70 8.12 8.20 -6.67
C VAL A 70 8.49 9.14 -5.53
N GLU A 71 7.55 9.36 -4.63
CA GLU A 71 7.80 10.19 -3.46
C GLU A 71 8.17 9.34 -2.25
N SER A 72 7.56 8.15 -2.15
CA SER A 72 7.80 7.28 -1.00
C SER A 72 7.57 5.83 -1.39
N LEU A 73 8.15 4.93 -0.60
CA LEU A 73 7.91 3.50 -0.68
C LEU A 73 7.21 3.09 0.61
N ILE A 74 6.12 2.33 0.49
CA ILE A 74 5.41 1.83 1.65
C ILE A 74 5.72 0.35 1.76
N ALA A 75 6.49 -0.01 2.78
CA ALA A 75 6.94 -1.39 2.98
C ALA A 75 6.14 -2.04 4.09
N LEU A 76 5.54 -3.17 3.80
CA LEU A 76 4.73 -3.94 4.75
C LEU A 76 5.39 -5.29 4.99
N SER A 77 5.49 -5.67 6.27
CA SER A 77 6.02 -6.98 6.63
C SER A 77 4.97 -8.06 6.43
N CYS A 78 5.44 -9.24 6.01
CA CYS A 78 4.59 -10.42 5.81
C CYS A 78 5.10 -11.57 6.67
N GLU A 79 4.23 -12.54 6.88
CA GLU A 79 4.51 -13.68 7.77
C GLU A 79 5.34 -14.76 7.07
N SER A 80 5.39 -14.77 5.75
CA SER A 80 6.08 -15.80 4.99
C SER A 80 6.45 -15.31 3.60
N ILE A 81 7.36 -16.04 2.94
CA ILE A 81 7.69 -15.80 1.54
C ILE A 81 6.47 -16.01 0.66
N ASP A 82 5.67 -17.05 0.96
CA ASP A 82 4.46 -17.32 0.18
C ASP A 82 3.48 -16.16 0.24
N GLU A 83 3.35 -15.52 1.39
CA GLU A 83 2.46 -14.36 1.50
C GLU A 83 2.92 -13.22 0.62
N VAL A 84 4.24 -12.94 0.60
CA VAL A 84 4.79 -11.92 -0.28
C VAL A 84 4.48 -12.23 -1.74
N ARG A 85 4.76 -13.46 -2.18
CA ARG A 85 4.51 -13.86 -3.56
C ARG A 85 3.05 -13.80 -3.93
N ASN A 86 2.19 -14.32 -3.06
CA ASN A 86 0.75 -14.39 -3.35
C ASN A 86 0.13 -13.00 -3.45
N LEU A 87 0.50 -12.09 -2.56
CA LEU A 87 -0.01 -10.72 -2.60
C LEU A 87 0.44 -10.00 -3.88
N CYS A 88 1.72 -10.11 -4.22
CA CYS A 88 2.23 -9.46 -5.43
C CYS A 88 1.60 -10.04 -6.69
N GLU A 89 1.52 -11.36 -6.80
CA GLU A 89 0.91 -11.99 -7.97
C GLU A 89 -0.56 -11.66 -8.09
N LYS A 90 -1.27 -11.61 -6.97
CA LYS A 90 -2.68 -11.20 -6.98
C LYS A 90 -2.81 -9.75 -7.44
N ALA A 91 -1.94 -8.86 -6.93
CA ALA A 91 -1.94 -7.46 -7.35
C ALA A 91 -1.73 -7.33 -8.86
N PHE A 92 -0.78 -8.08 -9.42
CA PHE A 92 -0.55 -8.07 -10.88
C PHE A 92 -1.77 -8.53 -11.64
N SER A 93 -2.48 -9.54 -11.13
CA SER A 93 -3.69 -10.03 -11.78
C SER A 93 -4.81 -8.99 -11.77
N LEU A 94 -4.74 -8.03 -10.86
CA LEU A 94 -5.72 -6.95 -10.71
C LEU A 94 -5.29 -5.67 -11.44
N GLY A 95 -4.18 -5.70 -12.16
CA GLY A 95 -3.73 -4.57 -12.95
C GLY A 95 -2.55 -3.79 -12.41
N ALA A 96 -2.01 -4.17 -11.27
CA ALA A 96 -0.81 -3.52 -10.73
C ALA A 96 0.38 -3.77 -11.65
N ARG A 97 1.32 -2.81 -11.67
CA ARG A 97 2.49 -2.91 -12.55
C ARG A 97 3.61 -3.66 -11.84
N ARG A 98 4.17 -4.62 -12.57
CA ARG A 98 5.39 -5.32 -12.13
C ARG A 98 6.57 -4.45 -12.55
N TYR A 99 7.26 -3.87 -11.58
CA TYR A 99 8.38 -2.96 -11.88
C TYR A 99 9.75 -3.56 -11.55
N LYS A 100 9.79 -4.71 -10.88
CA LYS A 100 11.05 -5.39 -10.57
C LYS A 100 10.81 -6.87 -10.29
N GLU A 101 11.90 -7.65 -10.31
CA GLU A 101 11.89 -9.03 -9.89
C GLU A 101 12.04 -9.13 -8.37
N PRO A 102 11.70 -10.27 -7.76
CA PRO A 102 11.88 -10.44 -6.31
C PRO A 102 13.35 -10.33 -5.90
N ASP A 103 13.58 -9.80 -4.70
CA ASP A 103 14.89 -9.75 -4.07
C ASP A 103 15.00 -10.91 -3.09
N GLU A 104 15.91 -11.85 -3.34
CA GLU A 104 16.08 -13.04 -2.50
C GLU A 104 17.42 -12.99 -1.79
N TYR A 105 17.37 -13.03 -0.46
CA TYR A 105 18.55 -13.14 0.39
C TYR A 105 18.33 -14.30 1.35
N PRO A 106 19.39 -14.89 1.93
CA PRO A 106 19.21 -16.03 2.84
C PRO A 106 18.28 -15.76 4.02
N PHE A 107 18.23 -14.50 4.50
CA PHE A 107 17.46 -14.12 5.68
C PHE A 107 16.24 -13.26 5.36
N MET A 108 16.02 -12.91 4.08
CA MET A 108 14.98 -11.98 3.71
C MET A 108 14.50 -12.25 2.28
N PHE A 109 13.21 -12.05 2.06
CA PHE A 109 12.63 -12.09 0.73
C PHE A 109 11.76 -10.85 0.57
N GLY A 110 11.96 -10.12 -0.51
CA GLY A 110 11.20 -8.90 -0.78
C GLY A 110 10.75 -8.82 -2.22
N TRP A 111 9.61 -8.17 -2.41
CA TRP A 111 9.06 -7.90 -3.73
C TRP A 111 8.14 -6.70 -3.59
N GLY A 112 7.54 -6.28 -4.70
CA GLY A 112 6.65 -5.14 -4.65
C GLY A 112 5.82 -5.01 -5.91
N PHE A 113 4.96 -4.00 -5.89
CA PHE A 113 4.14 -3.68 -7.05
C PHE A 113 3.82 -2.19 -7.04
N GLU A 114 3.52 -1.67 -8.21
CA GLU A 114 2.99 -0.31 -8.34
C GLU A 114 1.48 -0.44 -8.46
N ASP A 115 0.74 0.21 -7.57
CA ASP A 115 -0.72 0.09 -7.59
C ASP A 115 -1.34 0.88 -8.74
N LEU A 116 -2.67 0.90 -8.80
CA LEU A 116 -3.39 1.50 -9.94
C LEU A 116 -3.20 3.02 -10.01
N ASP A 117 -2.77 3.64 -8.91
CA ASP A 117 -2.55 5.08 -8.84
C ASP A 117 -1.08 5.47 -8.90
N GLY A 118 -0.19 4.49 -9.08
CA GLY A 118 1.23 4.74 -9.21
C GLY A 118 2.01 4.70 -7.90
N HIS A 119 1.37 4.33 -6.81
CA HIS A 119 2.06 4.22 -5.52
C HIS A 119 2.79 2.89 -5.44
N ILE A 120 3.98 2.93 -4.84
CA ILE A 120 4.86 1.77 -4.75
C ILE A 120 4.68 1.10 -3.39
N TRP A 121 4.33 -0.18 -3.42
CA TRP A 121 4.18 -1.01 -2.23
C TRP A 121 5.25 -2.07 -2.25
N GLU A 122 6.05 -2.15 -1.17
CA GLU A 122 7.05 -3.18 -0.97
C GLU A 122 6.54 -4.16 0.07
N LEU A 123 6.67 -5.45 -0.20
CA LEU A 123 6.27 -6.49 0.74
C LEU A 123 7.51 -7.31 1.06
N PHE A 124 7.71 -7.63 2.33
CA PHE A 124 8.91 -8.38 2.70
C PHE A 124 8.65 -9.34 3.83
N TRP A 125 9.38 -10.43 3.81
CA TRP A 125 9.49 -11.37 4.91
C TRP A 125 10.94 -11.40 5.36
N MET A 126 11.14 -11.41 6.67
CA MET A 126 12.47 -11.52 7.24
C MET A 126 12.48 -12.71 8.20
N ASP A 127 13.54 -13.51 8.12
CA ASP A 127 13.70 -14.67 9.00
C ASP A 127 13.73 -14.17 10.46
N PRO A 128 12.77 -14.60 11.30
CA PRO A 128 12.69 -14.12 12.68
C PRO A 128 13.88 -14.56 13.55
N THR A 129 14.64 -15.57 13.10
CA THR A 129 15.82 -16.04 13.82
C THR A 129 17.08 -15.28 13.43
N HIS A 130 17.02 -14.43 12.41
CA HIS A 130 18.15 -13.63 11.99
C HIS A 130 18.36 -12.47 12.94
N VAL A 131 19.58 -12.30 13.45
CA VAL A 131 19.92 -11.23 14.39
C VAL A 131 20.41 -10.01 13.61
N GLN A 132 19.81 -8.89 13.89
CA GLN A 132 20.15 -7.61 13.24
C GLN A 132 21.44 -7.01 13.80
#